data_c0528a28f9bcecc147c2511763586052
#
_entry.id   c0528a28f9bcecc147c2511763586052
#
_cell.length_a   1.000
_cell.length_b   1.000
_cell.length_c   1.000
_cell.angle_alpha   90.00
_cell.angle_beta   90.00
_cell.angle_gamma   90.00
#
_symmetry.space_group_name_H-M   'P 1'
#
loop_
_entity.id
_entity.type
_entity.pdbx_description
1 polymer ?
#
loop_
_entity_poly.entity_id
_entity_poly.type
_entity_poly.pdbx_seq_one_letter_code
_entity_poly.pdbx_strand_id
1 'polypeptide(L)' 'MTYEPLLSDAEAASFLGGLHPKTVQRMARHGHIPSYRIGRYWRFRASELDQWLRVQSRCQHPPAQKEIQ' A
#
# COMPACT_ATOMS: atom_id res chain seq x y z
N MET A 1 23.72 -2.63 7.33
CA MET A 1 22.65 -2.54 6.38
C MET A 1 21.44 -3.32 6.82
N THR A 2 20.29 -2.77 6.68
CA THR A 2 19.07 -3.39 7.17
C THR A 2 18.23 -3.89 6.04
N TYR A 3 17.78 -5.12 6.16
CA TYR A 3 16.86 -5.66 5.20
C TYR A 3 15.47 -5.62 5.72
N GLU A 4 14.56 -5.48 4.82
CA GLU A 4 13.17 -5.60 5.17
C GLU A 4 12.57 -6.60 4.21
N PRO A 5 11.85 -7.61 4.72
CA PRO A 5 11.23 -8.60 3.83
C PRO A 5 10.22 -7.93 2.93
N LEU A 6 10.17 -8.40 1.70
CA LEU A 6 9.16 -7.90 0.78
C LEU A 6 7.82 -8.56 1.09
N LEU A 7 6.76 -7.78 0.96
CA LEU A 7 5.41 -8.27 1.19
C LEU A 7 4.81 -8.74 -0.12
N SER A 8 4.03 -9.80 -0.05
CA SER A 8 3.24 -10.22 -1.20
C SER A 8 2.03 -9.32 -1.35
N ASP A 9 1.29 -9.50 -2.43
CA ASP A 9 0.06 -8.72 -2.63
C ASP A 9 -0.94 -8.96 -1.49
N ALA A 10 -1.06 -10.20 -1.03
CA ALA A 10 -1.97 -10.49 0.08
C ALA A 10 -1.50 -9.85 1.37
N GLU A 11 -0.19 -9.88 1.61
CA GLU A 11 0.36 -9.27 2.82
C GLU A 11 0.23 -7.76 2.76
N ALA A 12 0.47 -7.17 1.60
CA ALA A 12 0.31 -5.73 1.43
C ALA A 12 -1.15 -5.33 1.61
N ALA A 13 -2.07 -6.13 1.09
CA ALA A 13 -3.49 -5.86 1.24
C ALA A 13 -3.88 -5.86 2.71
N SER A 14 -3.36 -6.79 3.47
CA SER A 14 -3.62 -6.84 4.90
C SER A 14 -3.03 -5.62 5.60
N PHE A 15 -1.82 -5.26 5.22
CA PHE A 15 -1.16 -4.09 5.79
C PHE A 15 -1.95 -2.82 5.52
N LEU A 16 -2.60 -2.75 4.37
CA LEU A 16 -3.36 -1.58 3.98
C LEU A 16 -4.80 -1.59 4.51
N GLY A 17 -5.06 -2.42 5.50
CA GLY A 17 -6.35 -2.40 6.16
C GLY A 17 -7.32 -3.45 5.69
N GLY A 18 -6.83 -4.51 5.05
CA GLY A 18 -7.69 -5.61 4.66
C GLY A 18 -8.30 -5.46 3.28
N LEU A 19 -7.59 -4.81 2.37
CA LEU A 19 -8.03 -4.73 0.99
C LEU A 19 -7.95 -6.11 0.35
N HIS A 20 -8.66 -6.29 -0.73
CA HIS A 20 -8.55 -7.51 -1.50
C HIS A 20 -7.21 -7.49 -2.26
N PRO A 21 -6.50 -8.63 -2.33
CA PRO A 21 -5.21 -8.65 -3.04
C PRO A 21 -5.31 -8.18 -4.49
N LYS A 22 -6.39 -8.47 -5.16
CA LYS A 22 -6.54 -8.02 -6.55
C LYS A 22 -6.63 -6.51 -6.65
N THR A 23 -7.18 -5.86 -5.64
CA THR A 23 -7.21 -4.41 -5.60
C THR A 23 -5.79 -3.85 -5.52
N VAL A 24 -4.97 -4.47 -4.68
CA VAL A 24 -3.58 -4.05 -4.53
C VAL A 24 -2.82 -4.26 -5.84
N GLN A 25 -3.04 -5.39 -6.50
CA GLN A 25 -2.41 -5.65 -7.78
C GLN A 25 -2.78 -4.59 -8.82
N ARG A 26 -4.05 -4.21 -8.84
CA ARG A 26 -4.51 -3.21 -9.77
C ARG A 26 -3.87 -1.86 -9.50
N MET A 27 -3.80 -1.49 -8.22
CA MET A 27 -3.16 -0.24 -7.84
C MET A 27 -1.68 -0.23 -8.21
N ALA A 28 -1.02 -1.37 -8.01
CA ALA A 28 0.39 -1.50 -8.37
C ALA A 28 0.58 -1.39 -9.88
N ARG A 29 -0.30 -2.03 -10.63
CA ARG A 29 -0.21 -2.00 -12.09
C ARG A 29 -0.37 -0.59 -12.62
N HIS A 30 -1.19 0.21 -11.99
CA HIS A 30 -1.41 1.58 -12.40
C HIS A 30 -0.40 2.56 -11.80
N GLY A 31 0.53 2.06 -11.01
CA GLY A 31 1.56 2.92 -10.41
C GLY A 31 1.05 3.78 -9.29
N HIS A 32 -0.07 3.41 -8.67
CA HIS A 32 -0.65 4.22 -7.61
C HIS A 32 0.01 4.00 -6.26
N ILE A 33 0.72 2.89 -6.08
CA ILE A 33 1.39 2.62 -4.81
C ILE A 33 2.81 2.15 -5.10
N PRO A 34 3.73 2.36 -4.17
CA PRO A 34 5.10 1.89 -4.36
C PRO A 34 5.12 0.35 -4.42
N SER A 35 5.66 -0.18 -5.49
CA SER A 35 5.65 -1.61 -5.71
C SER A 35 6.84 -2.02 -6.55
N TYR A 36 7.12 -3.33 -6.52
CA TYR A 36 8.19 -3.92 -7.30
C TYR A 36 7.63 -5.10 -8.07
N ARG A 37 7.95 -5.16 -9.34
CA ARG A 37 7.54 -6.30 -10.16
C ARG A 37 8.70 -7.26 -10.29
N ILE A 38 8.54 -8.45 -9.76
CA ILE A 38 9.57 -9.46 -9.83
C ILE A 38 9.01 -10.64 -10.61
N GLY A 39 9.43 -10.77 -11.87
CA GLY A 39 8.83 -11.76 -12.73
C GLY A 39 7.36 -11.44 -12.93
N ARG A 40 6.51 -12.35 -12.51
CA ARG A 40 5.07 -12.16 -12.63
C ARG A 40 4.43 -11.76 -11.30
N TYR A 41 5.26 -11.54 -10.26
CA TYR A 41 4.74 -11.30 -8.92
C TYR A 41 4.96 -9.85 -8.52
N TRP A 42 4.01 -9.31 -7.79
CA TRP A 42 4.15 -8.00 -7.20
C TRP A 42 4.67 -8.13 -5.79
N ARG A 43 5.57 -7.24 -5.43
CA ARG A 43 6.12 -7.21 -4.08
C ARG A 43 6.14 -5.79 -3.59
N PHE A 44 6.06 -5.63 -2.27
CA PHE A 44 5.92 -4.33 -1.65
C PHE A 44 6.83 -4.24 -0.44
N ARG A 45 7.18 -3.04 -0.06
CA ARG A 45 7.96 -2.83 1.14
C ARG A 45 7.10 -2.10 2.16
N ALA A 46 7.05 -2.64 3.40
CA ALA A 46 6.19 -2.08 4.44
C ALA A 46 6.54 -0.62 4.72
N SER A 47 7.83 -0.30 4.76
CA SER A 47 8.24 1.07 5.05
C SER A 47 7.76 2.03 3.98
N GLU A 48 7.80 1.62 2.73
CA GLU A 48 7.35 2.46 1.64
C GLU A 48 5.84 2.60 1.61
N LEU A 49 5.13 1.52 1.93
CA LEU A 49 3.68 1.59 2.04
C LEU A 49 3.27 2.52 3.18
N ASP A 50 3.98 2.44 4.29
CA ASP A 50 3.68 3.29 5.42
C ASP A 50 3.87 4.76 5.06
N GLN A 51 4.95 5.08 4.38
CA GLN A 51 5.21 6.44 3.98
C GLN A 51 4.17 6.93 2.98
N TRP A 52 3.79 6.07 2.05
CA TRP A 52 2.76 6.40 1.07
C TRP A 52 1.43 6.71 1.79
N LEU A 53 1.09 5.91 2.80
CA LEU A 53 -0.12 6.16 3.57
C LEU A 53 -0.08 7.50 4.27
N ARG A 54 1.07 7.87 4.81
CA ARG A 54 1.20 9.15 5.50
C ARG A 54 0.96 10.31 4.56
N VAL A 55 1.50 10.21 3.36
CA VAL A 55 1.31 11.26 2.36
C VAL A 55 -0.14 11.33 1.94
N GLN A 56 -0.78 10.19 1.75
CA GLN A 56 -2.18 10.16 1.37
C GLN A 56 -3.05 10.77 2.44
N SER A 57 -2.79 10.43 3.69
CA SER A 57 -3.57 10.99 4.79
C SER A 57 -3.50 12.49 4.83
N ARG A 58 -2.30 13.02 4.61
CA ARG A 58 -2.13 14.46 4.66
C ARG A 58 -2.85 15.15 3.52
N CYS A 59 -2.83 14.54 2.37
CA CYS A 59 -3.48 15.13 1.21
C CYS A 59 -4.97 15.07 1.29
N GLN A 60 -5.50 14.00 1.87
CA GLN A 60 -6.92 13.80 1.88
C GLN A 60 -7.57 14.18 3.16
N HIS A 61 -6.86 14.74 4.05
CA HIS A 61 -7.32 14.93 5.38
C HIS A 61 -8.62 15.66 5.39
N PRO A 62 -9.66 15.04 5.65
CA PRO A 62 -10.94 15.62 5.63
C PRO A 62 -11.37 15.91 6.93
N PRO A 63 -11.88 16.26 7.03
CA PRO A 63 -12.15 16.26 8.24
C PRO A 63 -12.94 15.23 8.74
N ALA A 64 -12.82 15.10 8.79
CA ALA A 64 -13.23 14.39 9.13
C ALA A 64 -13.90 13.79 9.23
N GLN A 65 -13.67 13.65 9.22
CA GLN A 65 -14.01 12.89 9.10
C GLN A 65 -14.67 12.54 9.35
N LYS A 66 -14.89 12.80 9.56
CA LYS A 66 -15.40 12.28 9.55
C LYS A 66 -15.83 11.76 9.75
N GLU A 67 -15.83 11.82 10.11
CA GLU A 67 -16.25 11.17 10.17
C GLU A 67 -16.87 10.85 10.37
N ILE A 68 -17.04 10.94 10.73
CA ILE A 68 -17.62 10.46 10.82
C ILE A 68 -18.32 10.34 10.86
N GLN A 69 -18.39 10.33 11.00
CA GLN A 69 -18.95 10.06 10.81
C GLN A 69 -19.42 9.85 10.76
#